data_46c42be839a73719b5de4b5f8ea90142
#
_entry.id   46c42be839a73719b5de4b5f8ea90142
#
_cell.length_a   1.000
_cell.length_b   1.000
_cell.length_c   1.000
_cell.angle_alpha   90.00
_cell.angle_beta   90.00
_cell.angle_gamma   90.00
#
_symmetry.space_group_name_H-M   'P 1'
#
loop_
_entity.id
_entity.type
_entity.pdbx_description
1 polymer ?
#
loop_
_entity_poly.entity_id
_entity_poly.type
_entity_poly.pdbx_seq_one_letter_code
_entity_poly.pdbx_strand_id
1 'polypeptide(L)'
;MAGFVLANGSMSSNQSGEGEIRKAIVEADLVDCMVALPGQLFYSTQIPVCLWFLVRSKDGRNGLRQRSGETLFIDARKLGTMTDRVHRELTDEDIQQIAAAYHAWRGDRAAVGAGSPRPYADVPGFCKAATLEEIRQHGHILTPGRYVGAAEVAEDGEPFEEKMAILTAELQKQMAESARLDELIWKNLEAIGYGLPDL
;
A
#
# COMPACT_ATOMS: atom_id res chain seq x y z
N MET A 1 15.51 -16.04 -11.25
CA MET A 1 14.49 -15.19 -10.62
C MET A 1 13.22 -16.02 -10.47
N ALA A 2 12.51 -15.84 -9.37
CA ALA A 2 11.20 -16.45 -9.13
C ALA A 2 10.24 -15.35 -8.63
N GLY A 3 8.98 -15.43 -9.06
CA GLY A 3 7.91 -14.53 -8.63
C GLY A 3 6.79 -15.33 -7.97
N PHE A 4 6.28 -14.85 -6.83
CA PHE A 4 5.22 -15.49 -6.08
C PHE A 4 4.13 -14.48 -5.73
N VAL A 5 2.89 -14.93 -5.79
CA VAL A 5 1.73 -14.19 -5.28
C VAL A 5 1.37 -14.78 -3.92
N LEU A 6 1.41 -13.97 -2.87
CA LEU A 6 1.09 -14.37 -1.51
C LEU A 6 0.12 -13.38 -0.87
N ALA A 7 -0.58 -13.83 0.18
CA ALA A 7 -1.39 -12.93 1.00
C ALA A 7 -0.50 -11.92 1.74
N ASN A 8 -1.01 -10.72 2.00
CA ASN A 8 -0.26 -9.64 2.66
C ASN A 8 0.32 -10.03 4.02
N GLY A 9 -0.28 -10.98 4.73
CA GLY A 9 0.25 -11.52 5.99
C GLY A 9 1.68 -12.02 5.88
N SER A 10 2.07 -12.58 4.72
CA SER A 10 3.43 -13.10 4.47
C SER A 10 4.53 -12.06 4.67
N MET A 11 4.21 -10.78 4.47
CA MET A 11 5.16 -9.68 4.64
C MET A 11 5.47 -9.32 6.09
N SER A 12 4.60 -9.68 7.04
CA SER A 12 4.70 -9.18 8.44
C SER A 12 4.35 -10.20 9.52
N SER A 13 3.67 -11.30 9.19
CA SER A 13 3.28 -12.33 10.17
C SER A 13 4.50 -12.99 10.81
N ASN A 14 4.38 -13.29 12.11
CA ASN A 14 5.37 -14.07 12.86
C ASN A 14 4.79 -15.42 13.35
N GLN A 15 3.60 -15.79 12.88
CA GLN A 15 2.97 -17.05 13.26
C GLN A 15 3.73 -18.23 12.67
N SER A 16 3.74 -19.34 13.37
CA SER A 16 4.27 -20.65 12.89
C SER A 16 5.69 -20.57 12.30
N GLY A 17 6.54 -19.66 12.77
CA GLY A 17 7.91 -19.53 12.29
C GLY A 17 8.07 -18.70 11.01
N GLU A 18 7.00 -18.09 10.47
CA GLU A 18 7.06 -17.27 9.25
C GLU A 18 8.07 -16.11 9.37
N GLY A 19 8.16 -15.50 10.56
CA GLY A 19 9.12 -14.43 10.81
C GLY A 19 10.57 -14.87 10.63
N GLU A 20 10.94 -16.05 11.12
CA GLU A 20 12.30 -16.58 10.99
C GLU A 20 12.61 -16.98 9.54
N ILE A 21 11.64 -17.54 8.82
CA ILE A 21 11.79 -17.86 7.38
C ILE A 21 12.03 -16.58 6.60
N ARG A 22 11.19 -15.54 6.83
CA ARG A 22 11.32 -14.24 6.17
C ARG A 22 12.67 -13.61 6.45
N LYS A 23 13.11 -13.60 7.72
CA LYS A 23 14.41 -13.10 8.13
C LYS A 23 15.54 -13.85 7.40
N ALA A 24 15.49 -15.18 7.36
CA ALA A 24 16.53 -15.97 6.67
C ALA A 24 16.61 -15.63 5.16
N ILE A 25 15.48 -15.43 4.49
CA ILE A 25 15.42 -15.04 3.07
C ILE A 25 16.00 -13.63 2.85
N VAL A 26 15.68 -12.70 3.75
CA VAL A 26 16.20 -11.32 3.71
C VAL A 26 17.70 -11.29 3.97
N GLU A 27 18.18 -11.97 5.02
CA GLU A 27 19.60 -12.00 5.38
C GLU A 27 20.47 -12.72 4.31
N ALA A 28 19.88 -13.65 3.57
CA ALA A 28 20.52 -14.27 2.42
C ALA A 28 20.54 -13.37 1.16
N ASP A 29 20.04 -12.13 1.24
CA ASP A 29 19.93 -11.14 0.15
C ASP A 29 19.19 -11.68 -1.08
N LEU A 30 18.15 -12.49 -0.86
CA LEU A 30 17.37 -13.12 -1.94
C LEU A 30 16.17 -12.28 -2.38
N VAL A 31 15.65 -11.36 -1.55
CA VAL A 31 14.48 -10.53 -1.88
C VAL A 31 14.89 -9.41 -2.80
N ASP A 32 14.46 -9.45 -4.06
CA ASP A 32 14.76 -8.42 -5.07
C ASP A 32 13.74 -7.28 -5.01
N CYS A 33 12.44 -7.62 -5.05
CA CYS A 33 11.38 -6.62 -5.02
C CYS A 33 10.16 -7.15 -4.28
N MET A 34 9.48 -6.25 -3.58
CA MET A 34 8.20 -6.48 -2.91
C MET A 34 7.17 -5.50 -3.45
N VAL A 35 6.04 -6.02 -3.96
CA VAL A 35 4.94 -5.17 -4.46
C VAL A 35 3.69 -5.47 -3.64
N ALA A 36 3.15 -4.46 -2.96
CA ALA A 36 1.83 -4.57 -2.33
C ALA A 36 0.76 -4.18 -3.36
N LEU A 37 -0.19 -5.08 -3.61
CA LEU A 37 -1.29 -4.90 -4.54
C LEU A 37 -2.60 -4.58 -3.80
N PRO A 38 -3.57 -3.93 -4.48
CA PRO A 38 -4.89 -3.69 -3.90
C PRO A 38 -5.64 -5.00 -3.65
N GLY A 39 -6.69 -4.93 -2.84
CA GLY A 39 -7.67 -6.02 -2.74
C GLY A 39 -8.57 -6.08 -3.98
N GLN A 40 -9.43 -7.11 -4.00
CA GLN A 40 -10.48 -7.31 -5.01
C GLN A 40 -9.96 -7.64 -6.43
N LEU A 41 -8.69 -8.04 -6.57
CA LEU A 41 -8.11 -8.46 -7.86
C LEU A 41 -8.50 -9.90 -8.26
N PHE A 42 -9.06 -10.69 -7.36
CA PHE A 42 -9.43 -12.08 -7.62
C PHE A 42 -10.93 -12.30 -7.49
N TYR A 43 -11.50 -13.13 -8.36
CA TYR A 43 -12.93 -13.45 -8.33
C TYR A 43 -13.36 -14.21 -7.07
N SER A 44 -12.46 -15.02 -6.50
CA SER A 44 -12.77 -15.89 -5.35
C SER A 44 -12.50 -15.24 -3.99
N THR A 45 -11.79 -14.11 -3.94
CA THR A 45 -11.42 -13.45 -2.68
C THR A 45 -11.17 -11.97 -2.86
N GLN A 46 -11.56 -11.17 -1.85
CA GLN A 46 -11.30 -9.73 -1.81
C GLN A 46 -10.01 -9.38 -1.07
N ILE A 47 -9.26 -10.40 -0.60
CA ILE A 47 -8.06 -10.19 0.20
C ILE A 47 -6.97 -9.52 -0.65
N PRO A 48 -6.32 -8.45 -0.15
CA PRO A 48 -5.17 -7.87 -0.81
C PRO A 48 -3.99 -8.84 -0.81
N VAL A 49 -3.22 -8.81 -1.87
CA VAL A 49 -2.07 -9.68 -2.07
C VAL A 49 -0.78 -8.90 -2.27
N CYS A 50 0.34 -9.60 -2.21
CA CYS A 50 1.65 -9.05 -2.53
C CYS A 50 2.39 -9.94 -3.51
N LEU A 51 3.29 -9.34 -4.28
CA LEU A 51 4.24 -10.05 -5.14
C LEU A 51 5.60 -10.07 -4.46
N TRP A 52 6.16 -11.26 -4.36
CA TRP A 52 7.53 -11.50 -3.94
C TRP A 52 8.38 -11.82 -5.17
N PHE A 53 9.39 -11.02 -5.44
CA PHE A 53 10.40 -11.33 -6.44
C PHE A 53 11.70 -11.72 -5.74
N LEU A 54 12.10 -12.99 -5.94
CA LEU A 54 13.32 -13.55 -5.39
C LEU A 54 14.34 -13.76 -6.49
N VAL A 55 15.60 -13.43 -6.22
CA VAL A 55 16.73 -13.65 -7.12
C VAL A 55 17.88 -14.32 -6.39
N ARG A 56 18.65 -15.14 -7.10
CA ARG A 56 19.80 -15.83 -6.53
C ARG A 56 21.03 -14.93 -6.40
N SER A 57 21.17 -13.95 -7.26
CA SER A 57 22.32 -13.03 -7.29
C SER A 57 21.89 -11.65 -7.75
N LYS A 58 22.40 -10.63 -7.09
CA LYS A 58 22.20 -9.21 -7.37
C LYS A 58 23.51 -8.49 -7.76
N ASP A 59 24.52 -9.24 -8.14
CA ASP A 59 25.89 -8.80 -8.36
C ASP A 59 26.13 -7.99 -9.65
N GLY A 60 25.07 -7.63 -10.36
CA GLY A 60 25.16 -6.84 -11.59
C GLY A 60 25.60 -7.62 -12.83
N ARG A 61 25.80 -8.93 -12.75
CA ARG A 61 26.02 -9.78 -13.92
C ARG A 61 24.80 -9.75 -14.84
N ASN A 62 24.99 -10.03 -16.11
CA ASN A 62 23.95 -10.01 -17.16
C ASN A 62 23.44 -8.62 -17.56
N GLY A 63 24.25 -7.58 -17.40
CA GLY A 63 23.92 -6.22 -17.84
C GLY A 63 22.94 -5.47 -16.95
N LEU A 64 22.62 -6.01 -15.78
CA LEU A 64 21.80 -5.36 -14.76
C LEU A 64 22.67 -4.52 -13.81
N ARG A 65 22.03 -3.59 -13.08
CA ARG A 65 22.69 -2.85 -12.01
C ARG A 65 23.09 -3.78 -10.85
N GLN A 66 24.25 -3.55 -10.25
CA GLN A 66 24.56 -4.14 -8.95
C GLN A 66 23.63 -3.56 -7.90
N ARG A 67 22.97 -4.43 -7.13
CA ARG A 67 21.99 -4.08 -6.12
C ARG A 67 22.02 -5.00 -4.90
N SER A 68 23.19 -5.61 -4.64
CA SER A 68 23.43 -6.44 -3.46
C SER A 68 23.15 -5.63 -2.18
N GLY A 69 22.43 -6.23 -1.24
CA GLY A 69 22.02 -5.57 0.00
C GLY A 69 20.88 -4.55 -0.16
N GLU A 70 20.24 -4.46 -1.32
CA GLU A 70 19.10 -3.59 -1.56
C GLU A 70 17.86 -4.41 -1.90
N THR A 71 16.68 -3.90 -1.52
CA THR A 71 15.36 -4.43 -1.92
C THR A 71 14.48 -3.27 -2.37
N LEU A 72 13.83 -3.44 -3.51
CA LEU A 72 12.84 -2.46 -3.97
C LEU A 72 11.49 -2.74 -3.32
N PHE A 73 10.86 -1.70 -2.78
CA PHE A 73 9.49 -1.73 -2.28
C PHE A 73 8.61 -0.88 -3.19
N ILE A 74 7.48 -1.44 -3.61
CA ILE A 74 6.46 -0.75 -4.43
C ILE A 74 5.11 -0.88 -3.73
N ASP A 75 4.49 0.25 -3.43
CA ASP A 75 3.13 0.30 -2.88
C ASP A 75 2.12 0.64 -3.98
N ALA A 76 1.58 -0.42 -4.58
CA ALA A 76 0.58 -0.31 -5.65
C ALA A 76 -0.87 -0.45 -5.14
N ARG A 77 -1.10 -0.35 -3.81
CA ARG A 77 -2.44 -0.56 -3.22
C ARG A 77 -3.49 0.46 -3.68
N LYS A 78 -3.06 1.60 -4.18
CA LYS A 78 -3.95 2.66 -4.70
C LYS A 78 -4.23 2.54 -6.20
N LEU A 79 -3.56 1.62 -6.90
CA LEU A 79 -3.72 1.40 -8.33
C LEU A 79 -4.95 0.54 -8.63
N GLY A 80 -5.32 0.52 -9.88
CA GLY A 80 -6.46 -0.23 -10.40
C GLY A 80 -7.79 0.49 -10.27
N THR A 81 -8.71 0.13 -11.14
CA THR A 81 -10.07 0.66 -11.22
C THR A 81 -11.09 -0.42 -10.86
N MET A 82 -12.22 -0.03 -10.26
CA MET A 82 -13.32 -0.95 -10.02
C MET A 82 -14.07 -1.21 -11.32
N THR A 83 -14.14 -2.47 -11.74
CA THR A 83 -14.92 -2.89 -12.91
C THR A 83 -16.37 -3.16 -12.56
N ASP A 84 -16.62 -3.55 -11.29
CA ASP A 84 -17.96 -3.69 -10.71
C ASP A 84 -17.92 -3.39 -9.21
N ARG A 85 -18.97 -3.75 -8.47
CA ARG A 85 -19.07 -3.48 -7.02
C ARG A 85 -18.03 -4.21 -6.16
N VAL A 86 -17.43 -5.27 -6.66
CA VAL A 86 -16.58 -6.20 -5.89
C VAL A 86 -15.25 -6.51 -6.55
N HIS A 87 -15.10 -6.23 -7.85
CA HIS A 87 -13.89 -6.55 -8.61
C HIS A 87 -13.13 -5.29 -9.03
N ARG A 88 -11.82 -5.39 -8.94
CA ARG A 88 -10.85 -4.40 -9.35
C ARG A 88 -9.93 -5.00 -10.41
N GLU A 89 -9.56 -4.21 -11.39
CA GLU A 89 -8.56 -4.58 -12.39
C GLU A 89 -7.43 -3.55 -12.42
N LEU A 90 -6.22 -4.02 -12.63
CA LEU A 90 -5.08 -3.16 -12.94
C LEU A 90 -5.13 -2.84 -14.43
N THR A 91 -5.06 -1.56 -14.76
CA THR A 91 -4.96 -1.11 -16.15
C THR A 91 -3.58 -1.42 -16.72
N ASP A 92 -3.42 -1.35 -18.04
CA ASP A 92 -2.12 -1.49 -18.68
C ASP A 92 -1.14 -0.40 -18.20
N GLU A 93 -1.62 0.80 -17.93
CA GLU A 93 -0.85 1.90 -17.37
C GLU A 93 -0.37 1.59 -15.95
N ASP A 94 -1.22 1.02 -15.09
CA ASP A 94 -0.85 0.59 -13.74
C ASP A 94 0.26 -0.47 -13.78
N ILE A 95 0.09 -1.46 -14.65
CA ILE A 95 1.08 -2.53 -14.85
C ILE A 95 2.40 -1.95 -15.36
N GLN A 96 2.34 -1.04 -16.33
CA GLN A 96 3.52 -0.37 -16.86
C GLN A 96 4.21 0.50 -15.82
N GLN A 97 3.47 1.19 -14.96
CA GLN A 97 4.04 1.98 -13.87
C GLN A 97 4.85 1.13 -12.90
N ILE A 98 4.28 -0.01 -12.47
CA ILE A 98 4.98 -0.97 -11.59
C ILE A 98 6.21 -1.55 -12.30
N ALA A 99 6.06 -2.00 -13.54
CA ALA A 99 7.12 -2.60 -14.33
C ALA A 99 8.26 -1.59 -14.60
N ALA A 100 7.92 -0.34 -14.95
CA ALA A 100 8.89 0.71 -15.21
C ALA A 100 9.76 1.02 -13.97
N ALA A 101 9.15 1.12 -12.78
CA ALA A 101 9.88 1.31 -11.53
C ALA A 101 10.86 0.16 -11.28
N TYR A 102 10.41 -1.08 -11.45
CA TYR A 102 11.24 -2.27 -11.24
C TYR A 102 12.38 -2.37 -12.27
N HIS A 103 12.11 -2.17 -13.55
CA HIS A 103 13.13 -2.22 -14.61
C HIS A 103 14.13 -1.08 -14.50
N ALA A 104 13.68 0.15 -14.18
CA ALA A 104 14.57 1.28 -13.93
C ALA A 104 15.52 0.99 -12.76
N TRP A 105 15.00 0.46 -11.65
CA TRP A 105 15.81 0.10 -10.48
C TRP A 105 16.83 -1.00 -10.77
N ARG A 106 16.46 -2.00 -11.56
CA ARG A 106 17.38 -3.07 -12.00
C ARG A 106 18.42 -2.60 -13.01
N GLY A 107 18.22 -1.45 -13.65
CA GLY A 107 19.06 -1.02 -14.78
C GLY A 107 18.85 -1.86 -16.04
N ASP A 108 17.66 -2.43 -16.21
CA ASP A 108 17.29 -3.29 -17.33
C ASP A 108 16.97 -2.45 -18.57
N ARG A 109 18.01 -2.13 -19.35
CA ARG A 109 17.89 -1.29 -20.55
C ARG A 109 17.09 -1.93 -21.68
N ALA A 110 16.98 -3.25 -21.71
CA ALA A 110 16.27 -3.97 -22.77
C ALA A 110 14.74 -3.92 -22.59
N ALA A 111 14.28 -3.83 -21.34
CA ALA A 111 12.84 -3.80 -21.01
C ALA A 111 12.25 -2.38 -21.06
N VAL A 112 13.07 -1.34 -20.87
CA VAL A 112 12.66 0.05 -21.01
C VAL A 112 12.90 0.43 -22.47
N GLY A 113 11.88 0.34 -23.32
CA GLY A 113 11.96 0.63 -24.77
C GLY A 113 12.81 1.86 -25.13
N ALA A 114 13.11 2.12 -26.40
CA ALA A 114 14.09 3.04 -26.95
C ALA A 114 14.02 4.55 -26.55
N GLY A 115 13.18 4.92 -25.58
CA GLY A 115 13.26 6.20 -24.85
C GLY A 115 14.28 6.08 -23.73
N SER A 116 15.22 7.03 -23.65
CA SER A 116 16.29 7.08 -22.62
C SER A 116 15.79 6.59 -21.25
N PRO A 117 16.39 5.55 -20.68
CA PRO A 117 16.00 5.06 -19.37
C PRO A 117 16.20 6.20 -18.36
N ARG A 118 15.09 6.69 -17.78
CA ARG A 118 15.24 7.59 -16.64
C ARG A 118 15.96 6.83 -15.55
N PRO A 119 17.00 7.38 -14.93
CA PRO A 119 17.62 6.74 -13.79
C PRO A 119 16.54 6.51 -12.74
N TYR A 120 16.63 5.38 -12.04
CA TYR A 120 15.73 5.12 -10.93
C TYR A 120 15.84 6.23 -9.88
N ALA A 121 14.71 6.66 -9.39
CA ALA A 121 14.60 7.53 -8.22
C ALA A 121 13.46 7.02 -7.33
N ASP A 122 13.62 7.14 -6.03
CA ASP A 122 12.55 6.89 -5.08
C ASP A 122 11.39 7.86 -5.34
N VAL A 123 10.16 7.35 -5.25
CA VAL A 123 8.94 8.15 -5.40
C VAL A 123 8.13 8.02 -4.12
N PRO A 124 8.03 9.10 -3.31
CA PRO A 124 7.28 9.09 -2.06
C PRO A 124 5.84 8.58 -2.25
N GLY A 125 5.44 7.66 -1.38
CA GLY A 125 4.12 7.02 -1.44
C GLY A 125 3.94 5.96 -2.52
N PHE A 126 4.95 5.70 -3.37
CA PHE A 126 4.85 4.70 -4.42
C PHE A 126 6.00 3.69 -4.41
N CYS A 127 7.26 4.11 -4.52
CA CYS A 127 8.37 3.16 -4.54
C CYS A 127 9.62 3.69 -3.83
N LYS A 128 10.38 2.79 -3.20
CA LYS A 128 11.65 3.10 -2.55
C LYS A 128 12.58 1.88 -2.56
N ALA A 129 13.86 2.11 -2.84
CA ALA A 129 14.91 1.14 -2.62
C ALA A 129 15.41 1.26 -1.17
N ALA A 130 15.27 0.18 -0.39
CA ALA A 130 15.74 0.14 0.99
C ALA A 130 16.97 -0.76 1.11
N THR A 131 17.89 -0.40 1.99
CA THR A 131 19.05 -1.20 2.32
C THR A 131 18.70 -2.35 3.27
N LEU A 132 19.53 -3.40 3.28
CA LEU A 132 19.38 -4.51 4.23
C LEU A 132 19.40 -4.01 5.68
N GLU A 133 20.21 -2.99 5.98
CA GLU A 133 20.26 -2.40 7.32
C GLU A 133 18.93 -1.73 7.71
N GLU A 134 18.32 -1.00 6.80
CA GLU A 134 17.00 -0.40 7.01
C GLU A 134 15.94 -1.49 7.23
N ILE A 135 16.00 -2.60 6.50
CA ILE A 135 15.08 -3.73 6.69
C ILE A 135 15.26 -4.39 8.06
N ARG A 136 16.51 -4.52 8.54
CA ARG A 136 16.82 -4.99 9.90
C ARG A 136 16.22 -4.08 10.98
N GLN A 137 16.36 -2.76 10.83
CA GLN A 137 15.77 -1.78 11.75
C GLN A 137 14.26 -1.90 11.83
N HIS A 138 13.61 -2.30 10.74
CA HIS A 138 12.18 -2.59 10.69
C HIS A 138 11.80 -4.02 11.10
N GLY A 139 12.71 -4.78 11.74
CA GLY A 139 12.44 -6.15 12.21
C GLY A 139 12.14 -7.14 11.09
N HIS A 140 12.75 -6.98 9.92
CA HIS A 140 12.56 -7.80 8.72
C HIS A 140 11.10 -7.84 8.22
N ILE A 141 10.31 -6.82 8.53
CA ILE A 141 8.97 -6.63 7.97
C ILE A 141 9.10 -6.04 6.57
N LEU A 142 8.45 -6.66 5.59
CA LEU A 142 8.58 -6.31 4.18
C LEU A 142 7.37 -5.59 3.60
N THR A 143 6.56 -4.94 4.43
CA THR A 143 5.37 -4.19 3.99
C THR A 143 5.80 -2.88 3.30
N PRO A 144 5.56 -2.70 1.98
CA PRO A 144 6.05 -1.55 1.23
C PRO A 144 5.69 -0.20 1.84
N GLY A 145 4.48 -0.04 2.36
CA GLY A 145 4.04 1.22 2.98
C GLY A 145 4.88 1.71 4.18
N ARG A 146 5.74 0.86 4.76
CA ARG A 146 6.70 1.28 5.79
C ARG A 146 7.91 2.01 5.23
N TYR A 147 8.24 1.73 3.97
CA TYR A 147 9.46 2.22 3.32
C TYR A 147 9.19 3.42 2.42
N VAL A 148 8.10 3.39 1.65
CA VAL A 148 7.82 4.42 0.64
C VAL A 148 7.42 5.78 1.20
N GLY A 149 7.12 5.86 2.52
CA GLY A 149 6.66 7.10 3.14
C GLY A 149 5.25 7.51 2.71
N ALA A 150 4.85 8.71 3.10
CA ALA A 150 3.61 9.33 2.62
C ALA A 150 3.85 9.96 1.25
N ALA A 151 2.86 9.84 0.34
CA ALA A 151 2.85 10.65 -0.85
C ALA A 151 2.83 12.14 -0.45
N GLU A 152 3.55 12.98 -1.17
CA GLU A 152 3.40 14.42 -1.02
C GLU A 152 1.93 14.76 -1.31
N VAL A 153 1.22 15.15 -0.27
CA VAL A 153 -0.11 15.74 -0.41
C VAL A 153 0.17 17.16 -0.87
N ALA A 154 -0.29 17.51 -2.08
CA ALA A 154 -0.29 18.90 -2.49
C ALA A 154 -1.03 19.68 -1.39
N GLU A 155 -0.35 20.63 -0.75
CA GLU A 155 -1.00 21.52 0.20
C GLU A 155 -2.12 22.22 -0.56
N ASP A 156 -3.35 22.04 -0.09
CA ASP A 156 -4.53 22.68 -0.69
C ASP A 156 -4.52 24.22 -0.50
N GLY A 157 -3.44 24.74 0.07
CA GLY A 157 -3.20 26.16 0.27
C GLY A 157 -4.11 26.81 1.32
N GLU A 158 -5.02 26.05 1.92
CA GLU A 158 -5.86 26.54 3.01
C GLU A 158 -5.11 26.44 4.35
N PRO A 159 -4.99 27.54 5.12
CA PRO A 159 -4.39 27.50 6.43
C PRO A 159 -5.12 26.51 7.34
N PHE A 160 -4.36 25.69 8.07
CA PHE A 160 -4.91 24.65 8.97
C PHE A 160 -5.97 25.23 9.93
N GLU A 161 -5.74 26.42 10.46
CA GLU A 161 -6.65 27.08 11.41
C GLU A 161 -8.01 27.41 10.77
N GLU A 162 -8.01 27.88 9.53
CA GLU A 162 -9.25 28.18 8.78
C GLU A 162 -10.03 26.90 8.48
N LYS A 163 -9.34 25.86 8.02
CA LYS A 163 -9.93 24.55 7.77
C LYS A 163 -10.51 23.93 9.04
N MET A 164 -9.78 23.99 10.16
CA MET A 164 -10.25 23.51 11.45
C MET A 164 -11.48 24.27 11.95
N ALA A 165 -11.54 25.60 11.75
CA ALA A 165 -12.69 26.39 12.13
C ALA A 165 -13.94 25.97 11.33
N ILE A 166 -13.82 25.77 10.02
CA ILE A 166 -14.90 25.33 9.14
C ILE A 166 -15.38 23.93 9.55
N LEU A 167 -14.46 22.96 9.71
CA LEU A 167 -14.80 21.59 10.08
C LEU A 167 -15.43 21.50 11.47
N THR A 168 -14.98 22.31 12.43
CA THR A 168 -15.56 22.35 13.77
C THR A 168 -16.97 22.91 13.76
N ALA A 169 -17.21 23.96 12.97
CA ALA A 169 -18.55 24.53 12.82
C ALA A 169 -19.51 23.54 12.12
N GLU A 170 -19.05 22.81 11.12
CA GLU A 170 -19.83 21.77 10.46
C GLU A 170 -20.14 20.61 11.39
N LEU A 171 -19.16 20.15 12.17
CA LEU A 171 -19.35 19.12 13.18
C LEU A 171 -20.40 19.52 14.21
N GLN A 172 -20.35 20.75 14.73
CA GLN A 172 -21.36 21.26 15.66
C GLN A 172 -22.76 21.23 15.06
N LYS A 173 -22.90 21.62 13.78
CA LYS A 173 -24.18 21.58 13.06
C LYS A 173 -24.70 20.14 12.92
N GLN A 174 -23.82 19.20 12.57
CA GLN A 174 -24.19 17.80 12.44
C GLN A 174 -24.58 17.17 13.79
N MET A 175 -23.88 17.51 14.88
CA MET A 175 -24.23 17.07 16.22
C MET A 175 -25.59 17.61 16.69
N ALA A 176 -25.89 18.87 16.41
CA ALA A 176 -27.19 19.48 16.73
C ALA A 176 -28.32 18.80 15.94
N GLU A 177 -28.13 18.50 14.66
CA GLU A 177 -29.11 17.78 13.85
C GLU A 177 -29.30 16.34 14.32
N SER A 178 -28.22 15.65 14.74
CA SER A 178 -28.29 14.31 15.34
C SER A 178 -29.18 14.33 16.60
N ALA A 179 -28.94 15.27 17.51
CA ALA A 179 -29.74 15.40 18.73
C ALA A 179 -31.22 15.65 18.41
N ARG A 180 -31.52 16.51 17.41
CA ARG A 180 -32.89 16.74 16.96
C ARG A 180 -33.54 15.48 16.38
N LEU A 181 -32.81 14.69 15.63
CA LEU A 181 -33.32 13.45 15.07
C LEU A 181 -33.53 12.41 16.16
N ASP A 182 -32.67 12.31 17.16
CA ASP A 182 -32.84 11.44 18.31
C ASP A 182 -34.14 11.75 19.07
N GLU A 183 -34.41 13.03 19.37
CA GLU A 183 -35.66 13.46 19.99
C GLU A 183 -36.88 13.07 19.13
N LEU A 184 -36.78 13.24 17.81
CA LEU A 184 -37.91 12.88 16.91
C LEU A 184 -38.13 11.37 16.88
N ILE A 185 -37.07 10.56 16.89
CA ILE A 185 -37.15 9.11 16.96
C ILE A 185 -37.88 8.67 18.25
N TRP A 186 -37.42 9.21 19.40
CA TRP A 186 -38.05 8.90 20.68
C TRP A 186 -39.56 9.29 20.72
N LYS A 187 -39.87 10.49 20.25
CA LYS A 187 -41.27 10.92 20.16
C LYS A 187 -42.15 10.00 19.29
N ASN A 188 -41.59 9.54 18.17
CA ASN A 188 -42.29 8.63 17.28
C ASN A 188 -42.48 7.22 17.93
N LEU A 189 -41.45 6.74 18.64
CA LEU A 189 -41.50 5.47 19.37
C LEU A 189 -42.54 5.53 20.50
N GLU A 190 -42.61 6.62 21.25
CA GLU A 190 -43.65 6.84 22.28
C GLU A 190 -45.06 6.82 21.65
N ALA A 191 -45.22 7.48 20.50
CA ALA A 191 -46.54 7.56 19.83
C ALA A 191 -47.08 6.20 19.38
N ILE A 192 -46.19 5.22 19.15
CA ILE A 192 -46.56 3.84 18.78
C ILE A 192 -46.48 2.86 19.96
N GLY A 193 -46.26 3.37 21.21
CA GLY A 193 -46.25 2.58 22.41
C GLY A 193 -44.94 1.87 22.79
N TYR A 194 -43.82 2.27 22.18
CA TYR A 194 -42.47 1.74 22.43
C TYR A 194 -41.53 2.81 23.03
N GLY A 195 -42.05 3.65 23.96
CA GLY A 195 -41.21 4.56 24.73
C GLY A 195 -40.18 3.81 25.60
N LEU A 196 -39.08 4.50 25.98
CA LEU A 196 -38.13 3.94 26.93
C LEU A 196 -38.88 3.66 28.28
N PRO A 197 -38.61 2.50 28.92
CA PRO A 197 -39.07 2.31 30.28
C PRO A 197 -38.38 3.35 31.17
N ASP A 198 -39.15 3.93 32.10
CA ASP A 198 -38.62 4.84 33.12
C ASP A 198 -37.46 4.16 33.85
N LEU A 199 -36.23 4.72 33.75
CA LEU A 199 -35.04 4.29 34.44
C LEU A 199 -35.03 4.83 35.86
#